data_1e593d8801c9a4a79b233c932983e03e
#
_entry.id   1e593d8801c9a4a79b233c932983e03e
#
_cell.length_a   1.000
_cell.length_b   1.000
_cell.length_c   1.000
_cell.angle_alpha   90.00
_cell.angle_beta   90.00
_cell.angle_gamma   90.00
#
_symmetry.space_group_name_H-M   'P 1'
#
loop_
_entity.id
_entity.type
_entity.pdbx_description
1 polymer ?
#
loop_
_entity_poly.entity_id
_entity_poly.type
_entity_poly.pdbx_seq_one_letter_code
_entity_poly.pdbx_strand_id
1 'polypeptide(L)' 'MPADESRSPPAEDLPYRIELWRGGDGSGGAIERVVARAASVQLAHAIFRAVRNEHPGRRITLREGEKIVADSREA' A
#
# COMPACT_ATOMS: atom_id res chain seq x y z
N MET A 1 -21.35 -23.54 11.09
CA MET A 1 -21.32 -22.86 10.71
C MET A 1 -20.42 -22.41 10.19
N PRO A 2 -20.02 -22.56 9.53
CA PRO A 2 -18.89 -22.20 9.08
C PRO A 2 -18.94 -20.91 8.52
N ALA A 3 -19.16 -20.00 9.25
CA ALA A 3 -19.08 -18.69 8.79
C ALA A 3 -17.76 -18.38 8.22
N ASP A 4 -16.79 -19.15 8.52
CA ASP A 4 -15.49 -18.83 8.02
C ASP A 4 -15.39 -18.85 6.54
N GLU A 5 -16.22 -19.61 5.89
CA GLU A 5 -16.06 -19.75 4.49
C GLU A 5 -16.48 -18.56 3.72
N SER A 6 -17.31 -17.73 4.30
CA SER A 6 -17.71 -16.54 3.59
C SER A 6 -16.94 -15.33 4.05
N ARG A 7 -15.97 -15.51 4.89
CA ARG A 7 -15.25 -14.41 5.43
C ARG A 7 -14.12 -14.01 4.51
N SER A 8 -13.85 -12.72 4.40
CA SER A 8 -12.72 -12.27 3.62
C SER A 8 -11.42 -12.72 4.27
N PRO A 9 -10.38 -12.93 3.50
CA PRO A 9 -9.10 -13.27 4.10
C PRO A 9 -8.60 -12.15 5.00
N PRO A 10 -7.76 -12.46 5.96
CA PRO A 10 -7.18 -11.43 6.80
C PRO A 10 -6.43 -10.42 5.95
N ALA A 11 -6.39 -9.19 6.42
CA ALA A 11 -5.77 -8.13 5.64
C ALA A 11 -4.32 -8.44 5.31
N GLU A 12 -3.62 -9.08 6.23
CA GLU A 12 -2.20 -9.33 5.98
C GLU A 12 -1.99 -10.38 4.91
N ASP A 13 -3.04 -11.08 4.47
CA ASP A 13 -2.90 -12.04 3.40
C ASP A 13 -3.21 -11.44 2.04
N LEU A 14 -3.60 -10.19 1.97
CA LEU A 14 -3.86 -9.56 0.68
C LEU A 14 -2.53 -9.25 0.02
N PRO A 15 -2.41 -9.50 -1.28
CA PRO A 15 -1.10 -9.42 -1.92
C PRO A 15 -0.54 -8.02 -2.09
N TYR A 16 -1.38 -7.02 -2.15
CA TYR A 16 -0.90 -5.66 -2.43
C TYR A 16 -0.91 -4.83 -1.17
N ARG A 17 0.20 -4.09 -0.92
CA ARG A 17 0.32 -3.22 0.23
C ARG A 17 0.59 -1.82 -0.24
N ILE A 18 -0.04 -0.84 0.39
CA ILE A 18 0.29 0.56 0.16
C ILE A 18 1.02 1.04 1.40
N GLU A 19 2.27 1.48 1.23
CA GLU A 19 3.18 1.80 2.32
C GLU A 19 3.48 3.26 2.34
N LEU A 20 3.38 3.87 3.52
CA LEU A 20 3.73 5.27 3.72
C LEU A 20 5.11 5.33 4.34
N TRP A 21 6.00 6.10 3.73
CA TRP A 21 7.38 6.17 4.19
C TRP A 21 7.57 7.38 5.09
N ARG A 22 8.47 7.23 6.04
CA ARG A 22 8.80 8.29 6.97
C ARG A 22 9.78 9.23 6.30
N GLY A 23 9.71 10.52 6.62
CA GLY A 23 10.63 11.48 6.07
C GLY A 23 10.20 11.91 4.70
N GLY A 24 10.22 13.14 4.41
CA GLY A 24 9.75 13.62 3.13
C GLY A 24 10.83 13.80 2.11
N ASP A 25 12.09 13.81 2.53
CA ASP A 25 13.16 14.12 1.58
C ASP A 25 13.67 12.91 0.84
N GLY A 26 13.24 11.74 1.22
CA GLY A 26 13.59 10.56 0.47
C GLY A 26 14.95 9.99 0.76
N SER A 27 15.72 10.59 1.60
CA SER A 27 17.04 10.06 1.84
C SER A 27 16.97 9.07 2.98
N GLY A 28 17.21 7.82 2.69
CA GLY A 28 17.30 6.83 3.74
C GLY A 28 16.02 6.59 4.49
N GLY A 29 14.91 6.89 3.91
CA GLY A 29 13.65 6.74 4.61
C GLY A 29 13.32 5.31 4.91
N ALA A 30 12.51 5.10 5.89
CA ALA A 30 12.01 3.79 6.25
C ALA A 30 10.50 3.80 6.16
N ILE A 31 9.94 2.62 5.98
CA ILE A 31 8.49 2.51 5.93
C ILE A 31 7.94 2.81 7.31
N GLU A 32 7.06 3.80 7.35
CA GLU A 32 6.45 4.18 8.60
C GLU A 32 5.33 3.21 8.96
N ARG A 33 4.50 2.90 7.99
CA ARG A 33 3.41 1.96 8.23
C ARG A 33 2.77 1.57 6.91
N VAL A 34 2.07 0.45 6.95
CA VAL A 34 1.23 0.03 5.84
C VAL A 34 -0.13 0.68 6.07
N VAL A 35 -0.56 1.53 5.16
CA VAL A 35 -1.80 2.26 5.35
C VAL A 35 -3.00 1.54 4.73
N ALA A 36 -2.75 0.59 3.83
CA ALA A 36 -3.86 -0.12 3.20
C ALA A 36 -3.34 -1.38 2.53
N ARG A 37 -4.23 -2.32 2.32
CA ARG A 37 -3.93 -3.53 1.57
C ARG A 37 -5.07 -3.78 0.60
N ALA A 38 -4.79 -4.48 -0.49
CA ALA A 38 -5.79 -4.72 -1.50
C ALA A 38 -5.62 -6.09 -2.12
N ALA A 39 -6.71 -6.63 -2.63
CA ALA A 39 -6.71 -7.94 -3.24
C ALA A 39 -6.41 -7.88 -4.72
N SER A 40 -6.64 -6.77 -5.38
CA SER A 40 -6.40 -6.67 -6.81
C SER A 40 -5.54 -5.46 -7.11
N VAL A 41 -4.88 -5.51 -8.26
CA VAL A 41 -4.01 -4.42 -8.64
C VAL A 41 -4.82 -3.17 -8.94
N GLN A 42 -6.02 -3.31 -9.44
CA GLN A 42 -6.85 -2.15 -9.76
C GLN A 42 -7.27 -1.42 -8.50
N LEU A 43 -7.70 -2.16 -7.49
CA LEU A 43 -8.01 -1.54 -6.21
C LEU A 43 -6.77 -0.92 -5.59
N ALA A 44 -5.66 -1.63 -5.70
CA ALA A 44 -4.42 -1.12 -5.11
C ALA A 44 -4.02 0.21 -5.72
N HIS A 45 -4.15 0.34 -7.04
CA HIS A 45 -3.80 1.60 -7.68
C HIS A 45 -4.76 2.73 -7.30
N ALA A 46 -6.04 2.41 -7.13
CA ALA A 46 -6.99 3.42 -6.71
C ALA A 46 -6.67 3.91 -5.30
N ILE A 47 -6.33 2.98 -4.41
CA ILE A 47 -5.96 3.35 -3.06
C ILE A 47 -4.65 4.12 -3.04
N PHE A 48 -3.70 3.70 -3.86
CA PHE A 48 -2.41 4.37 -3.96
C PHE A 48 -2.61 5.86 -4.32
N ARG A 49 -3.47 6.12 -5.30
CA ARG A 49 -3.74 7.51 -5.68
C ARG A 49 -4.39 8.29 -4.55
N ALA A 50 -5.34 7.65 -3.85
CA ALA A 50 -6.00 8.32 -2.75
C ALA A 50 -5.01 8.67 -1.65
N VAL A 51 -4.11 7.74 -1.34
CA VAL A 51 -3.12 7.98 -0.30
C VAL A 51 -2.17 9.09 -0.70
N ARG A 52 -1.78 9.14 -1.98
CA ARG A 52 -0.93 10.22 -2.46
C ARG A 52 -1.59 11.57 -2.25
N ASN A 53 -2.89 11.64 -2.48
CA ASN A 53 -3.60 12.89 -2.31
C ASN A 53 -3.72 13.27 -0.85
N GLU A 54 -3.78 12.29 0.04
CA GLU A 54 -3.90 12.57 1.44
C GLU A 54 -2.57 12.93 2.10
N HIS A 55 -1.47 12.54 1.48
CA HIS A 55 -0.15 12.78 2.06
C HIS A 55 0.77 13.39 1.01
N PRO A 56 0.47 14.61 0.57
CA PRO A 56 1.31 15.23 -0.45
C PRO A 56 2.73 15.41 0.07
N GLY A 57 3.68 15.18 -0.80
CA GLY A 57 5.08 15.33 -0.42
C GLY A 57 5.68 14.13 0.27
N ARG A 58 4.87 13.13 0.62
CA ARG A 58 5.38 11.94 1.27
C ARG A 58 5.60 10.85 0.22
N ARG A 59 6.56 10.00 0.47
CA ARG A 59 6.78 8.87 -0.42
C ARG A 59 5.79 7.77 -0.09
N ILE A 60 5.15 7.23 -1.11
CA ILE A 60 4.19 6.17 -0.98
C ILE A 60 4.54 5.12 -2.01
N THR A 61 4.55 3.86 -1.62
CA THR A 61 4.84 2.77 -2.53
C THR A 61 3.69 1.78 -2.52
N LEU A 62 3.44 1.20 -3.68
CA LEU A 62 2.52 0.09 -3.84
C LEU A 62 3.37 -1.13 -4.11
N ARG A 63 3.24 -2.13 -3.29
CA ARG A 63 4.12 -3.29 -3.34
C ARG A 63 3.29 -4.57 -3.43
N GLU A 64 3.76 -5.49 -4.25
CA GLU A 64 3.20 -6.82 -4.30
C GLU A 64 4.28 -7.76 -3.82
N GLY A 65 4.09 -8.35 -2.65
CA GLY A 65 5.15 -9.13 -2.05
C GLY A 65 6.36 -8.24 -1.82
N GLU A 66 7.47 -8.57 -2.44
CA GLU A 66 8.65 -7.73 -2.30
C GLU A 66 8.91 -6.86 -3.50
N LYS A 67 8.02 -6.88 -4.48
CA LYS A 67 8.22 -6.13 -5.68
C LYS A 67 7.48 -4.81 -5.60
N ILE A 68 8.15 -3.72 -5.91
CA ILE A 68 7.51 -2.41 -5.94
C ILE A 68 6.82 -2.26 -7.29
N VAL A 69 5.51 -2.07 -7.25
CA VAL A 69 4.69 -1.94 -8.44
C VAL A 69 4.56 -0.48 -8.83
N ALA A 70 4.49 0.41 -7.86
CA ALA A 70 4.39 1.84 -8.11
C ALA A 70 5.02 2.60 -6.97
N ASP A 71 5.61 3.76 -7.28
CA ASP A 71 6.32 4.54 -6.29
C ASP A 71 6.02 6.00 -6.61
N SER A 72 5.51 6.73 -5.64
CA SER A 72 5.12 8.12 -5.87
C SER A 72 6.30 8.98 -6.27
N ARG A 73 7.52 8.55 -6.03
CA ARG A 73 8.67 9.31 -6.41
C ARG A 73 9.14 9.06 -7.82
N GLU A 74 8.55 8.08 -8.46
CA GLU A 74 8.95 7.81 -9.81
C GLU A 74 8.07 8.45 -10.81
N ALA A 75 7.43 9.41 -10.53
CA ALA A 75 6.44 10.00 -11.40
C ALA A 75 6.91 10.26 -12.80
#